data_f26496e78a08fc241d676aff13822ff1
#
_entry.id   f26496e78a08fc241d676aff13822ff1
#
_cell.length_a   1.000
_cell.length_b   1.000
_cell.length_c   1.000
_cell.angle_alpha   90.00
_cell.angle_beta   90.00
_cell.angle_gamma   90.00
#
_symmetry.space_group_name_H-M   'P 1'
#
loop_
_entity.id
_entity.type
_entity.pdbx_description
1 polymer ?
#
loop_
_entity_poly.entity_id
_entity_poly.type
_entity_poly.pdbx_seq_one_letter_code
_entity_poly.pdbx_strand_id
1 'polypeptide(L)'
;QSRSSAASDVYKRQLHMCNFSAVLIGIFLLSKNRNPMFFELPFYWGVGGATMALVTPDLDFAWPDIEYFMFFYGHGQILLGIFFALTVLKYRPRLENFLKMALITILLLIPMYFINILIGGEANYWYLMDRPAGESLMDLMPDPPFHILGVAPLALGVFFILYIPFLIWDKFKKA
;
A
#
# COMPACT_ATOMS: atom_id res chain seq x y z
N GLN A 1 -17.59 16.95 -16.90
CA GLN A 1 -17.89 15.85 -15.95
C GLN A 1 -18.62 16.43 -14.73
N SER A 2 -19.77 15.88 -14.39
CA SER A 2 -20.62 16.47 -13.33
C SER A 2 -19.95 16.30 -11.95
N ARG A 3 -20.17 17.26 -11.03
CA ARG A 3 -19.69 17.20 -9.62
C ARG A 3 -20.09 15.92 -8.88
N SER A 4 -21.07 15.15 -9.35
CA SER A 4 -21.48 13.88 -8.79
C SER A 4 -20.48 12.75 -9.09
N SER A 5 -19.74 12.79 -10.21
CA SER A 5 -18.72 11.81 -10.53
C SER A 5 -17.46 12.00 -9.68
N ALA A 6 -17.02 13.25 -9.47
CA ALA A 6 -15.85 13.54 -8.64
C ALA A 6 -16.05 13.11 -7.18
N ALA A 7 -17.24 13.32 -6.60
CA ALA A 7 -17.53 12.84 -5.25
C ALA A 7 -17.51 11.30 -5.17
N SER A 8 -18.03 10.59 -6.19
CA SER A 8 -17.98 9.12 -6.22
C SER A 8 -16.55 8.59 -6.33
N ASP A 9 -15.68 9.28 -7.07
CA ASP A 9 -14.30 8.88 -7.28
C ASP A 9 -13.43 9.04 -6.02
N VAL A 10 -13.71 10.05 -5.20
CA VAL A 10 -13.08 10.22 -3.88
C VAL A 10 -13.42 9.06 -2.95
N TYR A 11 -14.66 8.57 -2.92
CA TYR A 11 -15.02 7.41 -2.11
C TYR A 11 -14.36 6.12 -2.60
N LYS A 12 -14.15 5.96 -3.90
CA LYS A 12 -13.53 4.77 -4.49
C LYS A 12 -12.07 4.57 -4.08
N ARG A 13 -11.38 5.60 -3.60
CA ARG A 13 -9.94 5.53 -3.25
C ARG A 13 -9.64 5.41 -1.76
N GLN A 14 -10.62 5.54 -0.87
CA GLN A 14 -10.39 5.71 0.57
C GLN A 14 -9.87 4.45 1.29
N LEU A 15 -10.22 3.25 0.84
CA LEU A 15 -9.84 2.00 1.50
C LEU A 15 -8.66 1.28 0.84
N HIS A 16 -7.87 1.98 0.01
CA HIS A 16 -6.63 1.43 -0.52
C HIS A 16 -5.50 1.37 0.53
N MET A 17 -4.58 0.44 0.35
CA MET A 17 -3.44 0.23 1.27
C MET A 17 -2.64 1.52 1.54
N CYS A 18 -2.53 2.41 0.55
CA CYS A 18 -1.82 3.69 0.69
C CYS A 18 -2.47 4.58 1.74
N ASN A 19 -3.81 4.66 1.77
CA ASN A 19 -4.51 5.47 2.77
C ASN A 19 -4.37 4.90 4.19
N PHE A 20 -4.44 3.58 4.33
CA PHE A 20 -4.10 2.94 5.61
C PHE A 20 -2.65 3.22 6.01
N SER A 21 -1.72 3.17 5.05
CA SER A 21 -0.31 3.50 5.30
C SER A 21 -0.13 4.93 5.75
N ALA A 22 -0.82 5.90 5.15
CA ALA A 22 -0.77 7.31 5.55
C ALA A 22 -1.25 7.51 6.99
N VAL A 23 -2.37 6.89 7.35
CA VAL A 23 -2.93 6.97 8.71
C VAL A 23 -2.00 6.29 9.73
N LEU A 24 -1.55 5.07 9.44
CA LEU A 24 -0.70 4.30 10.36
C LEU A 24 0.65 4.97 10.60
N ILE A 25 1.32 5.47 9.54
CA ILE A 25 2.58 6.17 9.68
C ILE A 25 2.40 7.50 10.43
N GLY A 26 1.30 8.22 10.18
CA GLY A 26 0.95 9.42 10.93
C GLY A 26 0.76 9.15 12.42
N ILE A 27 -0.01 8.12 12.78
CA ILE A 27 -0.19 7.69 14.18
C ILE A 27 1.16 7.31 14.80
N PHE A 28 1.99 6.55 14.06
CA PHE A 28 3.32 6.15 14.52
C PHE A 28 4.21 7.36 14.84
N LEU A 29 4.25 8.35 13.95
CA LEU A 29 5.12 9.53 14.13
C LEU A 29 4.64 10.42 15.28
N LEU A 30 3.34 10.55 15.49
CA LEU A 30 2.75 11.39 16.53
C LEU A 30 2.70 10.71 17.91
N SER A 31 2.79 9.38 17.96
CA SER A 31 2.67 8.62 19.21
C SER A 31 3.93 8.73 20.07
N LYS A 32 3.75 8.94 21.37
CA LYS A 32 4.85 8.83 22.36
C LYS A 32 5.30 7.38 22.52
N ASN A 33 4.34 6.44 22.61
CA ASN A 33 4.58 5.00 22.69
C ASN A 33 4.39 4.38 21.30
N ARG A 34 5.47 4.35 20.52
CA ARG A 34 5.45 3.88 19.13
C ARG A 34 5.30 2.37 19.04
N ASN A 35 4.16 1.90 18.60
CA ASN A 35 3.97 0.48 18.29
C ASN A 35 4.69 0.17 16.95
N PRO A 36 5.62 -0.79 16.91
CA PRO A 36 6.34 -1.16 15.69
C PRO A 36 5.43 -1.53 14.51
N MET A 37 4.26 -2.13 14.76
CA MET A 37 3.31 -2.49 13.70
C MET A 37 2.86 -1.28 12.89
N PHE A 38 2.69 -0.12 13.52
CA PHE A 38 2.26 1.11 12.84
C PHE A 38 3.36 1.73 11.97
N PHE A 39 4.57 1.22 12.06
CA PHE A 39 5.66 1.50 11.14
C PHE A 39 5.82 0.39 10.10
N GLU A 40 5.78 -0.88 10.52
CA GLU A 40 6.12 -2.00 9.65
C GLU A 40 5.05 -2.29 8.59
N LEU A 41 3.74 -2.14 8.90
CA LEU A 41 2.70 -2.25 7.90
C LEU A 41 2.83 -1.17 6.80
N PRO A 42 2.90 0.15 7.14
CA PRO A 42 3.17 1.18 6.15
C PRO A 42 4.48 1.00 5.40
N PHE A 43 5.51 0.44 6.04
CA PHE A 43 6.77 0.16 5.36
C PHE A 43 6.54 -0.80 4.18
N TYR A 44 5.88 -1.92 4.38
CA TYR A 44 5.64 -2.88 3.30
C TYR A 44 4.60 -2.37 2.29
N TRP A 45 3.47 -1.87 2.76
CA TRP A 45 2.39 -1.38 1.91
C TRP A 45 2.74 -0.06 1.22
N GLY A 46 3.31 0.88 1.98
CA GLY A 46 3.59 2.22 1.51
C GLY A 46 4.79 2.26 0.58
N VAL A 47 5.93 1.62 0.92
CA VAL A 47 7.11 1.64 0.03
C VAL A 47 6.78 0.93 -1.28
N GLY A 48 6.15 -0.24 -1.26
CA GLY A 48 5.73 -0.92 -2.47
C GLY A 48 4.67 -0.15 -3.25
N GLY A 49 3.52 0.12 -2.60
CA GLY A 49 2.36 0.71 -3.25
C GLY A 49 2.54 2.18 -3.62
N ALA A 50 3.05 3.03 -2.71
CA ALA A 50 3.23 4.45 -3.01
C ALA A 50 4.33 4.68 -4.05
N THR A 51 5.40 3.88 -4.05
CA THR A 51 6.43 3.97 -5.09
C THR A 51 5.85 3.60 -6.46
N MET A 52 5.09 2.51 -6.55
CA MET A 52 4.43 2.12 -7.79
C MET A 52 3.45 3.19 -8.25
N ALA A 53 2.63 3.73 -7.36
CA ALA A 53 1.69 4.80 -7.68
C ALA A 53 2.38 6.07 -8.23
N LEU A 54 3.56 6.42 -7.71
CA LEU A 54 4.31 7.58 -8.19
C LEU A 54 5.03 7.33 -9.54
N VAL A 55 5.44 6.08 -9.81
CA VAL A 55 6.15 5.71 -11.04
C VAL A 55 5.17 5.43 -12.17
N THR A 56 4.04 4.80 -11.86
CA THR A 56 2.98 4.46 -12.82
C THR A 56 1.64 5.01 -12.33
N PRO A 57 1.46 6.36 -12.38
CA PRO A 57 0.24 6.98 -11.87
C PRO A 57 -0.97 6.60 -12.73
N ASP A 58 -1.99 6.01 -12.09
CA ASP A 58 -3.29 5.74 -12.67
C ASP A 58 -4.25 6.86 -12.26
N LEU A 59 -4.32 7.90 -13.08
CA LEU A 59 -5.06 9.13 -12.83
C LEU A 59 -5.96 9.50 -13.99
N ASP A 60 -7.23 9.76 -13.66
CA ASP A 60 -8.20 10.31 -14.63
C ASP A 60 -8.01 11.81 -14.87
N PHE A 61 -7.19 12.47 -14.02
CA PHE A 61 -6.99 13.90 -14.02
C PHE A 61 -5.54 14.27 -14.34
N ALA A 62 -5.36 15.25 -15.23
CA ALA A 62 -4.04 15.78 -15.58
C ALA A 62 -3.79 17.11 -14.88
N TRP A 63 -2.52 17.54 -14.86
CA TRP A 63 -2.15 18.91 -14.50
C TRP A 63 -3.01 19.94 -15.25
N PRO A 64 -3.55 21.02 -14.59
CA PRO A 64 -3.31 21.46 -13.21
C PRO A 64 -4.43 21.07 -12.21
N ASP A 65 -5.09 19.94 -12.37
CA ASP A 65 -6.18 19.52 -11.49
C ASP A 65 -5.71 19.32 -10.05
N ILE A 66 -6.54 19.66 -9.08
CA ILE A 66 -6.21 19.52 -7.65
C ILE A 66 -6.00 18.05 -7.25
N GLU A 67 -6.73 17.11 -7.89
CA GLU A 67 -6.58 15.69 -7.59
C GLU A 67 -5.22 15.15 -8.05
N TYR A 68 -4.67 15.69 -9.15
CA TYR A 68 -3.32 15.39 -9.57
C TYR A 68 -2.31 15.73 -8.47
N PHE A 69 -2.38 16.94 -7.90
CA PHE A 69 -1.49 17.34 -6.80
C PHE A 69 -1.70 16.52 -5.55
N MET A 70 -2.94 16.28 -5.15
CA MET A 70 -3.27 15.50 -3.95
C MET A 70 -2.76 14.07 -4.05
N PHE A 71 -2.80 13.48 -5.25
CA PHE A 71 -2.26 12.14 -5.50
C PHE A 71 -0.75 12.07 -5.23
N PHE A 72 0.05 12.93 -5.88
CA PHE A 72 1.51 12.94 -5.72
C PHE A 72 1.91 13.37 -4.30
N TYR A 73 1.24 14.36 -3.75
CA TYR A 73 1.48 14.84 -2.40
C TYR A 73 1.20 13.75 -1.36
N GLY A 74 0.05 13.08 -1.44
CA GLY A 74 -0.32 12.02 -0.50
C GLY A 74 0.65 10.84 -0.52
N HIS A 75 0.99 10.32 -1.70
CA HIS A 75 1.94 9.23 -1.85
C HIS A 75 3.36 9.63 -1.44
N GLY A 76 3.78 10.86 -1.78
CA GLY A 76 5.06 11.42 -1.35
C GLY A 76 5.18 11.53 0.17
N GLN A 77 4.11 11.95 0.85
CA GLN A 77 4.10 12.02 2.32
C GLN A 77 4.20 10.67 3.01
N ILE A 78 3.58 9.62 2.46
CA ILE A 78 3.74 8.25 2.97
C ILE A 78 5.21 7.86 2.97
N LEU A 79 5.88 8.03 1.82
CA LEU A 79 7.31 7.71 1.68
C LEU A 79 8.17 8.58 2.61
N LEU A 80 7.91 9.87 2.67
CA LEU A 80 8.64 10.79 3.56
C LEU A 80 8.53 10.37 5.03
N GLY A 81 7.34 10.02 5.50
CA GLY A 81 7.10 9.54 6.86
C GLY A 81 7.85 8.25 7.17
N ILE A 82 7.85 7.30 6.24
CA ILE A 82 8.58 6.04 6.36
C ILE A 82 10.10 6.30 6.39
N PHE A 83 10.61 7.10 5.46
CA PHE A 83 12.03 7.46 5.43
C PHE A 83 12.48 8.22 6.67
N PHE A 84 11.65 9.11 7.20
CA PHE A 84 11.92 9.78 8.46
C PHE A 84 12.01 8.77 9.63
N ALA A 85 11.10 7.82 9.69
CA ALA A 85 11.14 6.78 10.72
C ALA A 85 12.40 5.91 10.60
N LEU A 86 12.82 5.55 9.38
CA LEU A 86 14.05 4.77 9.12
C LEU A 86 15.32 5.55 9.48
N THR A 87 15.42 6.80 9.01
CA THR A 87 16.70 7.55 9.05
C THR A 87 16.87 8.35 10.32
N VAL A 88 15.83 9.02 10.80
CA VAL A 88 15.88 9.89 11.98
C VAL A 88 15.54 9.13 13.26
N LEU A 89 14.41 8.41 13.26
CA LEU A 89 13.99 7.66 14.43
C LEU A 89 14.67 6.30 14.56
N LYS A 90 15.44 5.87 13.53
CA LYS A 90 16.19 4.61 13.49
C LYS A 90 15.32 3.36 13.67
N TYR A 91 14.04 3.46 13.33
CA TYR A 91 13.17 2.29 13.27
C TYR A 91 13.47 1.50 12.01
N ARG A 92 13.29 0.19 12.07
CA ARG A 92 13.51 -0.70 10.92
C ARG A 92 12.60 -1.93 11.02
N PRO A 93 12.24 -2.55 9.90
CA PRO A 93 11.48 -3.78 9.90
C PRO A 93 12.33 -4.90 10.52
N ARG A 94 11.65 -5.86 11.18
CA ARG A 94 12.26 -7.00 11.88
C ARG A 94 11.78 -8.30 11.27
N LEU A 95 12.67 -9.30 11.20
CA LEU A 95 12.32 -10.62 10.66
C LEU A 95 11.20 -11.30 11.44
N GLU A 96 11.20 -11.16 12.77
CA GLU A 96 10.16 -11.72 13.63
C GLU A 96 8.76 -11.19 13.34
N ASN A 97 8.68 -9.94 12.82
CA ASN A 97 7.42 -9.30 12.47
C ASN A 97 7.06 -9.49 11.00
N PHE A 98 8.01 -9.84 10.14
CA PHE A 98 7.76 -10.03 8.71
C PHE A 98 6.59 -10.97 8.44
N LEU A 99 6.60 -12.17 9.06
CA LEU A 99 5.52 -13.14 8.91
C LEU A 99 4.19 -12.62 9.48
N LYS A 100 4.24 -11.84 10.56
CA LYS A 100 3.03 -11.22 11.12
C LYS A 100 2.44 -10.20 10.15
N MET A 101 3.28 -9.35 9.53
CA MET A 101 2.81 -8.35 8.55
C MET A 101 2.24 -9.04 7.31
N ALA A 102 2.89 -10.09 6.82
CA ALA A 102 2.40 -10.92 5.72
C ALA A 102 1.05 -11.56 6.06
N LEU A 103 0.94 -12.18 7.24
CA LEU A 103 -0.30 -12.81 7.69
C LEU A 103 -1.44 -11.78 7.86
N ILE A 104 -1.17 -10.63 8.48
CA ILE A 104 -2.15 -9.56 8.62
C ILE A 104 -2.64 -9.10 7.25
N THR A 105 -1.74 -8.91 6.29
CA THR A 105 -2.10 -8.52 4.93
C THR A 105 -3.01 -9.55 4.27
N ILE A 106 -2.67 -10.83 4.36
CA ILE A 106 -3.48 -11.92 3.79
C ILE A 106 -4.87 -11.99 4.48
N LEU A 107 -4.89 -11.91 5.81
CA LEU A 107 -6.16 -11.97 6.55
C LEU A 107 -7.07 -10.78 6.24
N LEU A 108 -6.50 -9.62 5.95
CA LEU A 108 -7.27 -8.42 5.57
C LEU A 108 -7.85 -8.50 4.14
N LEU A 109 -7.35 -9.39 3.27
CA LEU A 109 -7.97 -9.62 1.96
C LEU A 109 -9.43 -10.08 2.11
N ILE A 110 -9.73 -10.91 3.12
CA ILE A 110 -11.08 -11.46 3.33
C ILE A 110 -12.10 -10.34 3.63
N PRO A 111 -11.96 -9.54 4.70
CA PRO A 111 -12.91 -8.48 4.97
C PRO A 111 -12.94 -7.43 3.85
N MET A 112 -11.80 -7.15 3.21
CA MET A 112 -11.77 -6.19 2.10
C MET A 112 -12.53 -6.69 0.88
N TYR A 113 -12.48 -8.00 0.59
CA TYR A 113 -13.29 -8.61 -0.46
C TYR A 113 -14.79 -8.45 -0.19
N PHE A 114 -15.22 -8.73 1.05
CA PHE A 114 -16.62 -8.54 1.44
C PHE A 114 -17.04 -7.06 1.43
N ILE A 115 -16.16 -6.14 1.81
CA ILE A 115 -16.42 -4.70 1.72
C ILE A 115 -16.66 -4.28 0.27
N ASN A 116 -15.86 -4.76 -0.69
CA ASN A 116 -16.09 -4.51 -2.11
C ASN A 116 -17.47 -4.99 -2.55
N ILE A 117 -17.87 -6.21 -2.15
CA ILE A 117 -19.20 -6.76 -2.46
C ILE A 117 -20.32 -5.91 -1.86
N LEU A 118 -20.19 -5.51 -0.60
CA LEU A 118 -21.22 -4.74 0.12
C LEU A 118 -21.41 -3.34 -0.45
N ILE A 119 -20.32 -2.68 -0.85
CA ILE A 119 -20.37 -1.36 -1.48
C ILE A 119 -20.92 -1.48 -2.89
N GLY A 120 -20.52 -2.55 -3.61
CA GLY A 120 -20.99 -2.82 -4.96
C GLY A 120 -20.50 -1.80 -5.99
N GLY A 121 -21.15 -1.78 -7.16
CA GLY A 121 -20.79 -0.87 -8.25
C GLY A 121 -19.37 -1.10 -8.75
N GLU A 122 -18.58 -0.03 -8.79
CA GLU A 122 -17.17 -0.06 -9.24
C GLU A 122 -16.17 -0.17 -8.09
N ALA A 123 -16.61 -0.58 -6.88
CA ALA A 123 -15.72 -0.75 -5.74
C ALA A 123 -14.70 -1.87 -6.02
N ASN A 124 -13.43 -1.52 -6.05
CA ASN A 124 -12.33 -2.44 -6.34
C ASN A 124 -11.12 -2.16 -5.43
N TYR A 125 -11.36 -2.10 -4.13
CA TYR A 125 -10.28 -1.90 -3.17
C TYR A 125 -9.32 -3.07 -3.20
N TRP A 126 -8.01 -2.76 -3.19
CA TRP A 126 -6.91 -3.70 -3.24
C TRP A 126 -6.90 -4.55 -4.51
N TYR A 127 -7.64 -4.12 -5.55
CA TYR A 127 -7.80 -4.83 -6.82
C TYR A 127 -8.27 -6.28 -6.63
N LEU A 128 -9.22 -6.49 -5.69
CA LEU A 128 -9.74 -7.81 -5.37
C LEU A 128 -10.90 -8.25 -6.27
N MET A 129 -11.56 -7.30 -6.93
CA MET A 129 -12.71 -7.59 -7.79
C MET A 129 -12.30 -7.64 -9.26
N ASP A 130 -11.38 -6.75 -9.66
CA ASP A 130 -10.89 -6.63 -11.02
C ASP A 130 -9.44 -6.14 -11.04
N ARG A 131 -8.78 -6.25 -12.19
CA ARG A 131 -7.44 -5.74 -12.43
C ARG A 131 -7.45 -4.21 -12.52
N PRO A 132 -6.31 -3.52 -12.25
CA PRO A 132 -6.20 -2.09 -12.50
C PRO A 132 -6.40 -1.79 -13.98
N ALA A 133 -6.90 -0.60 -14.30
CA ALA A 133 -6.96 -0.11 -15.66
C ALA A 133 -5.54 0.08 -16.22
N GLY A 134 -5.36 -0.22 -17.51
CA GLY A 134 -4.06 -0.15 -18.18
C GLY A 134 -3.23 -1.43 -18.06
N GLU A 135 -2.07 -1.44 -18.73
CA GLU A 135 -1.18 -2.60 -18.75
C GLU A 135 -0.48 -2.78 -17.39
N SER A 136 -0.59 -3.97 -16.82
CA SER A 136 0.00 -4.30 -15.52
C SER A 136 0.50 -5.73 -15.47
N LEU A 137 1.35 -6.04 -14.47
CA LEU A 137 1.77 -7.43 -14.21
C LEU A 137 0.59 -8.36 -13.89
N MET A 138 -0.55 -7.80 -13.50
CA MET A 138 -1.76 -8.59 -13.23
C MET A 138 -2.38 -9.16 -14.51
N ASP A 139 -2.05 -8.65 -15.70
CA ASP A 139 -2.54 -9.17 -16.97
C ASP A 139 -1.95 -10.55 -17.31
N LEU A 140 -0.83 -10.89 -16.65
CA LEU A 140 -0.22 -12.22 -16.75
C LEU A 140 -0.87 -13.26 -15.82
N MET A 141 -1.84 -12.84 -15.00
CA MET A 141 -2.49 -13.69 -14.00
C MET A 141 -3.85 -14.19 -14.51
N PRO A 142 -4.41 -15.24 -13.90
CA PRO A 142 -5.75 -15.71 -14.20
C PRO A 142 -6.80 -14.60 -14.09
N ASP A 143 -7.95 -14.80 -14.75
CA ASP A 143 -9.06 -13.85 -14.66
C ASP A 143 -9.62 -13.72 -13.23
N PRO A 144 -10.19 -12.55 -12.88
CA PRO A 144 -10.86 -12.36 -11.60
C PRO A 144 -11.94 -13.43 -11.33
N PRO A 145 -12.09 -13.91 -10.09
CA PRO A 145 -11.36 -13.52 -8.88
C PRO A 145 -10.04 -14.29 -8.65
N PHE A 146 -9.65 -15.20 -9.54
CA PHE A 146 -8.50 -16.09 -9.34
C PHE A 146 -7.14 -15.39 -9.47
N HIS A 147 -7.08 -14.18 -10.04
CA HIS A 147 -5.87 -13.35 -10.11
C HIS A 147 -5.27 -13.11 -8.70
N ILE A 148 -6.09 -13.11 -7.64
CA ILE A 148 -5.63 -12.95 -6.24
C ILE A 148 -4.60 -14.03 -5.85
N LEU A 149 -4.73 -15.25 -6.40
CA LEU A 149 -3.80 -16.35 -6.16
C LEU A 149 -2.39 -16.07 -6.72
N GLY A 150 -2.29 -15.22 -7.74
CA GLY A 150 -1.02 -14.74 -8.27
C GLY A 150 -0.51 -13.47 -7.58
N VAL A 151 -1.42 -12.53 -7.32
CA VAL A 151 -1.10 -11.23 -6.70
C VAL A 151 -0.58 -11.38 -5.29
N ALA A 152 -1.18 -12.24 -4.47
CA ALA A 152 -0.77 -12.42 -3.08
C ALA A 152 0.69 -12.93 -2.94
N PRO A 153 1.14 -13.98 -3.64
CA PRO A 153 2.55 -14.39 -3.64
C PRO A 153 3.49 -13.30 -4.20
N LEU A 154 3.05 -12.58 -5.25
CA LEU A 154 3.84 -11.48 -5.81
C LEU A 154 4.05 -10.37 -4.77
N ALA A 155 2.99 -9.96 -4.07
CA ALA A 155 3.06 -8.96 -3.01
C ALA A 155 4.00 -9.40 -1.87
N LEU A 156 3.92 -10.67 -1.46
CA LEU A 156 4.83 -11.23 -0.46
C LEU A 156 6.29 -11.26 -0.95
N GLY A 157 6.50 -11.54 -2.24
CA GLY A 157 7.82 -11.44 -2.88
C GLY A 157 8.37 -10.01 -2.81
N VAL A 158 7.55 -8.99 -3.11
CA VAL A 158 7.92 -7.58 -2.96
C VAL A 158 8.26 -7.26 -1.50
N PHE A 159 7.46 -7.71 -0.52
CA PHE A 159 7.75 -7.51 0.90
C PHE A 159 9.11 -8.11 1.27
N PHE A 160 9.41 -9.30 0.76
CA PHE A 160 10.70 -9.94 1.00
C PHE A 160 11.86 -9.16 0.37
N ILE A 161 11.71 -8.69 -0.87
CA ILE A 161 12.71 -7.84 -1.54
C ILE A 161 12.98 -6.57 -0.74
N LEU A 162 11.94 -5.90 -0.24
CA LEU A 162 12.07 -4.71 0.62
C LEU A 162 12.79 -5.02 1.94
N TYR A 163 12.69 -6.26 2.43
CA TYR A 163 13.36 -6.69 3.66
C TYR A 163 14.83 -7.08 3.45
N ILE A 164 15.25 -7.49 2.26
CA ILE A 164 16.62 -7.96 1.95
C ILE A 164 17.72 -7.02 2.49
N PRO A 165 17.66 -5.69 2.30
CA PRO A 165 18.71 -4.78 2.80
C PRO A 165 18.94 -4.91 4.31
N PHE A 166 17.86 -5.09 5.07
CA PHE A 166 17.92 -5.24 6.53
C PHE A 166 18.46 -6.61 6.94
N LEU A 167 18.12 -7.67 6.20
CA LEU A 167 18.68 -9.02 6.40
C LEU A 167 20.20 -9.03 6.19
N ILE A 168 20.66 -8.36 5.13
CA ILE A 168 22.09 -8.22 4.82
C ILE A 168 22.78 -7.45 5.94
N TRP A 169 22.21 -6.31 6.33
CA TRP A 169 22.75 -5.48 7.41
C TRP A 169 22.90 -6.24 8.73
N ASP A 170 21.92 -7.08 9.07
CA ASP A 170 21.94 -7.87 10.31
C ASP A 170 23.02 -8.95 10.31
N LYS A 171 23.32 -9.53 9.16
CA LYS A 171 24.43 -10.49 9.02
C LYS A 171 25.78 -9.81 9.28
N PHE A 172 26.00 -8.61 8.71
CA PHE A 172 27.26 -7.90 8.91
C PHE A 172 27.46 -7.34 10.32
N LYS A 173 26.39 -7.09 11.06
CA LYS A 173 26.51 -6.67 12.49
C LYS A 173 26.78 -7.81 13.45
N LYS A 174 26.50 -9.06 13.08
CA LYS A 174 26.72 -10.24 13.92
C LYS A 174 28.07 -10.92 13.67
N ALA A 175 28.76 -10.54 12.59
CA ALA A 175 30.13 -10.94 12.26
C ALA A 175 31.13 -9.95 12.86
#